data_8281d6079dc76f0cd5b9b392d8058f47
#
_entry.id   8281d6079dc76f0cd5b9b392d8058f47
#
_cell.length_a   1.000
_cell.length_b   1.000
_cell.length_c   1.000
_cell.angle_alpha   90.00
_cell.angle_beta   90.00
_cell.angle_gamma   90.00
#
_symmetry.space_group_name_H-M   'P 1'
#
loop_
_entity.id
_entity.type
_entity.pdbx_description
1 polymer ?
#
loop_
_entity_poly.entity_id
_entity_poly.type
_entity_poly.pdbx_seq_one_letter_code
_entity_poly.pdbx_strand_id
1 'polypeptide(L)'
;MRTYIQINPADNVVVAVKNLQTGASLDINGRTIVVLQDIPAGHKVALQDFKEGDHMIKYGAPIGHAREVITTGSWVNEKNIKTNLEGLREYEFNPQPIPEQPSGKSLSFKGYRRKNGEVGIRNEIWVIPTVGCVNGITHRLADRLRQETQGTGVDAIVAFPHNYGCSQLGDDHENTRKILRDMVLHPNAGAVLVVGLGCENNQVGAFREMLGNYDTERIRFMETQKVDDELETGMELLRKLYAIASQDKRTDIPLSELRVGLKCGGSDGFSGITANPLLGVFSDFLVAQGGTTVLTEVPEMFGAETILMNRSESKAVFEKTVHLINDFKSYFIENKQPIYENPSPGNKAGGISTLEEKSLGCTQKAGTSAVRDVMLYGERLKTKGLNLLSAPGNDLVASTALASSGCHLVLFTTGRGTPFGTFVPTVKVSTNSNLNARKPNWIDFNAGSLLEGESMEELRERFIRFIIGIASGNPTNNEKNDYREIAIFKSGVTL
;
A
#
# COMPACT_ATOMS: atom_id res chain seq x y z
N MET A 1 29.02 -11.40 8.30
CA MET A 1 27.94 -10.41 8.03
C MET A 1 28.42 -9.53 6.88
N ARG A 2 27.61 -9.36 5.84
CA ARG A 2 27.99 -8.55 4.66
C ARG A 2 28.20 -7.09 5.05
N THR A 3 29.20 -6.45 4.48
CA THR A 3 29.51 -5.03 4.73
C THR A 3 28.80 -4.11 3.74
N TYR A 4 28.57 -4.63 2.52
CA TYR A 4 27.89 -3.93 1.42
C TYR A 4 27.06 -4.93 0.60
N ILE A 5 26.19 -4.40 -0.25
CA ILE A 5 25.40 -5.15 -1.25
C ILE A 5 25.53 -4.44 -2.60
N GLN A 6 25.97 -5.16 -3.63
CA GLN A 6 25.74 -4.85 -5.04
C GLN A 6 24.52 -5.62 -5.51
N ILE A 7 23.47 -4.93 -5.96
CA ILE A 7 22.16 -5.55 -6.24
C ILE A 7 22.19 -6.21 -7.63
N ASN A 8 22.78 -5.52 -8.60
CA ASN A 8 22.93 -6.00 -9.96
C ASN A 8 24.42 -5.92 -10.37
N PRO A 9 24.94 -6.87 -11.15
CA PRO A 9 26.34 -6.81 -11.63
C PRO A 9 26.66 -5.53 -12.43
N ALA A 10 25.66 -4.90 -13.06
CA ALA A 10 25.83 -3.64 -13.79
C ALA A 10 25.86 -2.40 -12.89
N ASP A 11 25.58 -2.53 -11.59
CA ASP A 11 25.56 -1.39 -10.68
C ASP A 11 26.97 -0.81 -10.51
N ASN A 12 27.09 0.50 -10.62
CA ASN A 12 28.32 1.27 -10.40
C ASN A 12 28.34 1.97 -9.04
N VAL A 13 27.39 1.60 -8.18
CA VAL A 13 27.36 1.91 -6.74
C VAL A 13 27.01 0.66 -5.95
N VAL A 14 27.44 0.60 -4.68
CA VAL A 14 26.98 -0.42 -3.71
C VAL A 14 26.30 0.23 -2.53
N VAL A 15 25.43 -0.51 -1.84
CA VAL A 15 24.76 -0.05 -0.63
C VAL A 15 25.49 -0.56 0.61
N ALA A 16 25.85 0.34 1.50
CA ALA A 16 26.43 0.00 2.79
C ALA A 16 25.41 -0.68 3.70
N VAL A 17 25.69 -1.89 4.19
CA VAL A 17 24.79 -2.62 5.11
C VAL A 17 24.93 -2.12 6.55
N LYS A 18 26.09 -1.58 6.89
CA LYS A 18 26.40 -0.97 8.19
C LYS A 18 27.14 0.35 7.98
N ASN A 19 27.24 1.16 9.02
CA ASN A 19 28.03 2.39 8.96
C ASN A 19 29.48 2.05 8.58
N LEU A 20 30.00 2.74 7.56
CA LEU A 20 31.38 2.63 7.10
C LEU A 20 32.15 3.84 7.60
N GLN A 21 33.34 3.59 8.14
CA GLN A 21 34.25 4.65 8.58
C GLN A 21 35.20 5.06 7.45
N THR A 22 35.64 6.30 7.45
CA THR A 22 36.71 6.80 6.58
C THR A 22 37.93 5.89 6.64
N GLY A 23 38.50 5.54 5.50
CA GLY A 23 39.62 4.63 5.40
C GLY A 23 39.30 3.13 5.42
N ALA A 24 38.01 2.76 5.63
CA ALA A 24 37.62 1.36 5.54
C ALA A 24 37.83 0.83 4.12
N SER A 25 38.33 -0.40 4.01
CA SER A 25 38.54 -1.07 2.72
C SER A 25 37.40 -2.03 2.42
N LEU A 26 36.84 -1.93 1.23
CA LEU A 26 35.81 -2.83 0.70
C LEU A 26 36.46 -3.64 -0.45
N ASP A 27 36.40 -4.97 -0.34
CA ASP A 27 36.81 -5.84 -1.45
C ASP A 27 35.55 -6.14 -2.30
N ILE A 28 35.52 -5.60 -3.52
CA ILE A 28 34.37 -5.68 -4.43
C ILE A 28 34.86 -6.23 -5.77
N ASN A 29 34.47 -7.47 -6.06
CA ASN A 29 34.85 -8.17 -7.29
C ASN A 29 36.38 -8.20 -7.56
N GLY A 30 37.17 -8.40 -6.49
CA GLY A 30 38.65 -8.43 -6.57
C GLY A 30 39.30 -7.05 -6.67
N ARG A 31 38.56 -5.96 -6.46
CA ARG A 31 39.07 -4.60 -6.34
C ARG A 31 38.91 -4.10 -4.93
N THR A 32 39.96 -3.55 -4.36
CA THR A 32 39.90 -2.87 -3.06
C THR A 32 39.51 -1.41 -3.27
N ILE A 33 38.35 -1.02 -2.71
CA ILE A 33 37.85 0.36 -2.70
C ILE A 33 37.99 0.91 -1.28
N VAL A 34 38.68 2.04 -1.16
CA VAL A 34 38.87 2.75 0.13
C VAL A 34 37.75 3.77 0.28
N VAL A 35 37.00 3.71 1.38
CA VAL A 35 35.95 4.66 1.73
C VAL A 35 36.56 6.01 2.10
N LEU A 36 36.17 7.08 1.42
CA LEU A 36 36.77 8.39 1.55
C LEU A 36 36.19 9.25 2.67
N GLN A 37 35.03 8.92 3.16
CA GLN A 37 34.33 9.62 4.24
C GLN A 37 33.40 8.66 4.99
N ASP A 38 32.92 9.02 6.16
CA ASP A 38 31.96 8.21 6.90
C ASP A 38 30.64 8.09 6.11
N ILE A 39 30.16 6.86 5.88
CA ILE A 39 28.96 6.57 5.10
C ILE A 39 27.98 5.79 5.97
N PRO A 40 26.77 6.32 6.22
CA PRO A 40 25.75 5.63 7.00
C PRO A 40 25.22 4.35 6.32
N ALA A 41 24.71 3.42 7.12
CA ALA A 41 24.00 2.24 6.60
C ALA A 41 22.81 2.66 5.73
N GLY A 42 22.55 1.92 4.65
CA GLY A 42 21.55 2.24 3.64
C GLY A 42 21.98 3.20 2.55
N HIS A 43 23.12 3.88 2.72
CA HIS A 43 23.66 4.81 1.74
C HIS A 43 24.61 4.14 0.74
N LYS A 44 24.91 4.86 -0.35
CA LYS A 44 25.65 4.35 -1.49
C LYS A 44 27.12 4.75 -1.48
N VAL A 45 27.99 3.85 -1.94
CA VAL A 45 29.42 4.06 -2.19
C VAL A 45 29.67 3.99 -3.68
N ALA A 46 30.42 4.96 -4.25
CA ALA A 46 30.83 4.98 -5.64
C ALA A 46 31.85 3.87 -5.94
N LEU A 47 31.63 3.06 -6.98
CA LEU A 47 32.54 1.99 -7.42
C LEU A 47 33.57 2.44 -8.47
N GLN A 48 33.36 3.60 -9.03
CA GLN A 48 34.22 4.21 -10.06
C GLN A 48 34.18 5.73 -9.92
N ASP A 49 35.08 6.41 -10.63
CA ASP A 49 35.05 7.85 -10.78
C ASP A 49 33.90 8.24 -11.72
N PHE A 50 33.17 9.30 -11.37
CA PHE A 50 32.14 9.90 -12.20
C PHE A 50 32.52 11.33 -12.56
N LYS A 51 32.28 11.69 -13.81
CA LYS A 51 32.27 13.08 -14.28
C LYS A 51 30.87 13.64 -14.13
N GLU A 52 30.77 14.95 -14.13
CA GLU A 52 29.44 15.61 -14.21
C GLU A 52 28.67 15.09 -15.44
N GLY A 53 27.41 14.69 -15.23
CA GLY A 53 26.53 14.12 -16.24
C GLY A 53 26.59 12.58 -16.37
N ASP A 54 27.58 11.90 -15.79
CA ASP A 54 27.66 10.45 -15.84
C ASP A 54 26.48 9.78 -15.09
N HIS A 55 25.92 8.74 -15.70
CA HIS A 55 24.79 8.00 -15.08
C HIS A 55 25.25 7.12 -13.92
N MET A 56 24.51 7.22 -12.83
CA MET A 56 24.61 6.29 -11.70
C MET A 56 23.62 5.15 -11.87
N ILE A 57 24.11 3.92 -11.76
CA ILE A 57 23.36 2.69 -11.99
C ILE A 57 23.16 1.97 -10.66
N LYS A 58 21.91 1.67 -10.32
CA LYS A 58 21.50 0.82 -9.21
C LYS A 58 20.27 0.00 -9.64
N TYR A 59 20.16 -1.23 -9.21
CA TYR A 59 19.14 -2.18 -9.70
C TYR A 59 19.27 -2.51 -11.20
N GLY A 60 20.46 -2.31 -11.78
CA GLY A 60 20.71 -2.47 -13.21
C GLY A 60 20.14 -1.37 -14.09
N ALA A 61 19.67 -0.25 -13.51
CA ALA A 61 19.05 0.86 -14.22
C ALA A 61 19.58 2.23 -13.72
N PRO A 62 19.51 3.28 -14.56
CA PRO A 62 19.91 4.63 -14.13
C PRO A 62 19.02 5.15 -13.00
N ILE A 63 19.64 5.61 -11.91
CA ILE A 63 18.97 6.25 -10.78
C ILE A 63 19.15 7.78 -10.78
N GLY A 64 19.77 8.35 -11.82
CA GLY A 64 20.11 9.75 -11.95
C GLY A 64 21.50 9.91 -12.56
N HIS A 65 22.01 11.14 -12.57
CA HIS A 65 23.36 11.47 -13.04
C HIS A 65 24.13 12.32 -12.02
N ALA A 66 25.46 12.25 -12.10
CA ALA A 66 26.35 13.02 -11.24
C ALA A 66 26.20 14.53 -11.49
N ARG A 67 26.12 15.32 -10.42
CA ARG A 67 26.06 16.79 -10.49
C ARG A 67 27.45 17.44 -10.51
N GLU A 68 28.44 16.68 -10.13
CA GLU A 68 29.83 17.09 -9.97
C GLU A 68 30.73 15.85 -10.13
N VAL A 69 32.04 16.07 -10.14
CA VAL A 69 33.02 14.96 -10.14
C VAL A 69 32.93 14.21 -8.81
N ILE A 70 32.73 12.88 -8.87
CA ILE A 70 32.68 12.00 -7.71
C ILE A 70 33.75 10.95 -7.84
N THR A 71 34.65 10.87 -6.86
CA THR A 71 35.74 9.90 -6.84
C THR A 71 35.29 8.55 -6.31
N THR A 72 35.88 7.47 -6.78
CA THR A 72 35.72 6.10 -6.27
C THR A 72 35.87 6.07 -4.74
N GLY A 73 34.94 5.40 -4.05
CA GLY A 73 34.90 5.33 -2.58
C GLY A 73 34.15 6.47 -1.90
N SER A 74 33.68 7.47 -2.65
CA SER A 74 32.86 8.58 -2.12
C SER A 74 31.44 8.15 -1.80
N TRP A 75 30.83 8.90 -0.89
CA TRP A 75 29.41 8.79 -0.56
C TRP A 75 28.53 9.41 -1.66
N VAL A 76 27.68 8.60 -2.26
CA VAL A 76 26.68 9.06 -3.23
C VAL A 76 25.36 9.32 -2.51
N ASN A 77 24.87 10.57 -2.57
CA ASN A 77 23.67 11.04 -1.89
C ASN A 77 22.93 12.12 -2.70
N GLU A 78 21.86 12.69 -2.16
CA GLU A 78 21.02 13.70 -2.81
C GLU A 78 21.74 15.02 -3.18
N LYS A 79 22.94 15.26 -2.66
CA LYS A 79 23.69 16.49 -2.93
C LYS A 79 24.50 16.39 -4.22
N ASN A 80 25.00 15.19 -4.53
CA ASN A 80 25.88 14.96 -5.67
C ASN A 80 25.28 14.14 -6.82
N ILE A 81 23.98 13.75 -6.71
CA ILE A 81 23.21 13.13 -7.79
C ILE A 81 21.98 13.99 -8.12
N LYS A 82 21.58 13.99 -9.39
CA LYS A 82 20.39 14.67 -9.91
C LYS A 82 19.52 13.70 -10.69
N THR A 83 18.20 13.88 -10.61
CA THR A 83 17.20 13.12 -11.36
C THR A 83 17.36 13.32 -12.88
N ASN A 84 17.01 12.27 -13.65
CA ASN A 84 16.84 12.31 -15.11
C ASN A 84 15.38 12.53 -15.51
N LEU A 85 14.47 12.66 -14.54
CA LEU A 85 13.03 12.77 -14.83
C LEU A 85 12.68 14.15 -15.40
N GLU A 86 11.99 14.12 -16.52
CA GLU A 86 11.43 15.26 -17.23
C GLU A 86 9.99 14.93 -17.61
N GLY A 87 9.10 15.88 -17.57
CA GLY A 87 7.74 15.96 -18.06
C GLY A 87 7.03 14.66 -18.51
N LEU A 88 6.12 14.81 -19.45
CA LEU A 88 5.41 13.69 -20.09
C LEU A 88 6.33 12.97 -21.06
N ARG A 89 6.10 11.66 -21.24
CA ARG A 89 6.85 10.84 -22.20
C ARG A 89 5.88 10.04 -23.07
N GLU A 90 6.32 9.76 -24.28
CA GLU A 90 5.72 8.74 -25.13
C GLU A 90 6.38 7.40 -24.83
N TYR A 91 5.59 6.33 -24.92
CA TYR A 91 6.04 4.97 -24.61
C TYR A 91 5.63 4.03 -25.75
N GLU A 92 6.48 3.08 -26.04
CA GLU A 92 6.19 2.01 -26.99
C GLU A 92 5.92 0.69 -26.26
N PHE A 93 4.97 -0.09 -26.74
CA PHE A 93 4.67 -1.40 -26.20
C PHE A 93 5.74 -2.41 -26.63
N ASN A 94 6.62 -2.76 -25.70
CA ASN A 94 7.68 -3.76 -25.88
C ASN A 94 7.49 -4.91 -24.88
N PRO A 95 6.55 -5.86 -25.15
CA PRO A 95 6.21 -6.91 -24.20
C PRO A 95 7.41 -7.81 -23.92
N GLN A 96 7.68 -8.02 -22.64
CA GLN A 96 8.73 -8.92 -22.17
C GLN A 96 8.13 -10.28 -21.80
N PRO A 97 8.88 -11.38 -21.98
CA PRO A 97 8.47 -12.68 -21.49
C PRO A 97 8.17 -12.65 -20.00
N ILE A 98 7.01 -13.14 -19.61
CA ILE A 98 6.62 -13.24 -18.21
C ILE A 98 7.03 -14.61 -17.70
N PRO A 99 7.82 -14.69 -16.62
CA PRO A 99 8.22 -16.00 -16.05
C PRO A 99 6.98 -16.80 -15.61
N GLU A 100 6.92 -18.06 -15.99
CA GLU A 100 5.92 -18.97 -15.44
C GLU A 100 6.18 -19.15 -13.95
N GLN A 101 5.14 -18.91 -13.14
CA GLN A 101 5.20 -19.14 -11.71
C GLN A 101 4.60 -20.50 -11.37
N PRO A 102 5.34 -21.39 -10.72
CA PRO A 102 4.78 -22.69 -10.34
C PRO A 102 3.65 -22.50 -9.33
N SER A 103 2.46 -22.97 -9.65
CA SER A 103 1.28 -22.84 -8.78
C SER A 103 1.40 -23.66 -7.49
N GLY A 104 2.20 -24.71 -7.49
CA GLY A 104 2.39 -25.57 -6.33
C GLY A 104 1.08 -26.21 -5.83
N LYS A 105 1.06 -26.61 -4.56
CA LYS A 105 -0.15 -27.11 -3.89
C LYS A 105 -1.10 -25.92 -3.62
N SER A 106 -2.39 -26.11 -3.92
CA SER A 106 -3.42 -25.12 -3.56
C SER A 106 -3.50 -24.98 -2.03
N LEU A 107 -3.37 -23.74 -1.55
CA LEU A 107 -3.47 -23.40 -0.13
C LEU A 107 -4.78 -22.66 0.16
N SER A 108 -5.18 -22.65 1.44
CA SER A 108 -6.41 -22.04 1.90
C SER A 108 -6.17 -21.26 3.20
N PHE A 109 -7.13 -20.39 3.53
CA PHE A 109 -7.23 -19.68 4.79
C PHE A 109 -8.63 -19.82 5.38
N LYS A 110 -8.81 -19.46 6.65
CA LYS A 110 -10.12 -19.47 7.32
C LYS A 110 -10.78 -18.10 7.19
N GLY A 111 -11.77 -17.95 6.32
CA GLY A 111 -12.47 -16.68 6.03
C GLY A 111 -13.99 -16.80 6.11
N TYR A 112 -14.67 -15.70 5.81
CA TYR A 112 -16.12 -15.60 5.84
C TYR A 112 -16.67 -15.47 4.41
N ARG A 113 -17.52 -16.40 3.99
CA ARG A 113 -18.23 -16.30 2.71
C ARG A 113 -19.51 -15.52 2.89
N ARG A 114 -19.65 -14.41 2.17
CA ARG A 114 -20.84 -13.58 2.20
C ARG A 114 -21.92 -14.11 1.27
N LYS A 115 -23.18 -13.70 1.50
CA LYS A 115 -24.36 -14.13 0.74
C LYS A 115 -24.26 -13.84 -0.77
N ASN A 116 -23.55 -12.76 -1.14
CA ASN A 116 -23.28 -12.37 -2.53
C ASN A 116 -22.10 -13.13 -3.17
N GLY A 117 -21.49 -14.10 -2.46
CA GLY A 117 -20.33 -14.87 -2.90
C GLY A 117 -18.97 -14.25 -2.60
N GLU A 118 -18.92 -12.98 -2.19
CA GLU A 118 -17.66 -12.34 -1.77
C GLU A 118 -17.10 -12.99 -0.50
N VAL A 119 -15.80 -12.79 -0.27
CA VAL A 119 -15.08 -13.35 0.86
C VAL A 119 -14.46 -12.25 1.70
N GLY A 120 -14.66 -12.31 3.03
CA GLY A 120 -13.96 -11.47 4.00
C GLY A 120 -12.95 -12.26 4.83
N ILE A 121 -11.91 -11.62 5.30
CA ILE A 121 -10.93 -12.16 6.26
C ILE A 121 -11.23 -11.69 7.69
N ARG A 122 -12.21 -10.80 7.83
CA ARG A 122 -12.77 -10.28 9.09
C ARG A 122 -14.29 -10.34 9.04
N ASN A 123 -14.88 -10.27 10.23
CA ASN A 123 -16.31 -10.16 10.42
C ASN A 123 -16.59 -9.03 11.41
N GLU A 124 -16.50 -7.80 10.93
CA GLU A 124 -16.58 -6.61 11.75
C GLU A 124 -17.93 -5.91 11.58
N ILE A 125 -18.35 -5.13 12.58
CA ILE A 125 -19.47 -4.19 12.46
C ILE A 125 -18.90 -2.80 12.27
N TRP A 126 -19.27 -2.17 11.16
CA TRP A 126 -18.78 -0.83 10.83
C TRP A 126 -19.87 0.22 10.94
N VAL A 127 -19.53 1.36 11.55
CA VAL A 127 -20.40 2.53 11.59
C VAL A 127 -19.75 3.61 10.73
N ILE A 128 -20.37 3.90 9.58
CA ILE A 128 -19.79 4.75 8.54
C ILE A 128 -20.64 6.01 8.42
N PRO A 129 -20.09 7.20 8.72
CA PRO A 129 -20.77 8.47 8.48
C PRO A 129 -20.79 8.81 6.98
N THR A 130 -21.87 9.43 6.48
CA THR A 130 -21.90 10.05 5.15
C THR A 130 -21.25 11.42 5.14
N VAL A 131 -21.12 12.04 6.32
CA VAL A 131 -20.60 13.38 6.52
C VAL A 131 -19.90 13.51 7.86
N GLY A 132 -18.86 14.34 7.92
CA GLY A 132 -18.07 14.54 9.15
C GLY A 132 -18.85 15.08 10.35
N CYS A 133 -19.98 15.77 10.12
CA CYS A 133 -20.82 16.34 11.19
C CYS A 133 -21.39 15.28 12.17
N VAL A 134 -21.51 14.03 11.77
CA VAL A 134 -22.03 12.95 12.61
C VAL A 134 -20.96 12.01 13.16
N ASN A 135 -19.68 12.34 13.01
CA ASN A 135 -18.57 11.55 13.53
C ASN A 135 -18.70 11.24 15.03
N GLY A 136 -19.11 12.23 15.85
CA GLY A 136 -19.29 12.04 17.28
C GLY A 136 -20.37 11.03 17.62
N ILE A 137 -21.46 11.00 16.86
CA ILE A 137 -22.57 10.05 17.02
C ILE A 137 -22.10 8.64 16.66
N THR A 138 -21.41 8.48 15.53
CA THR A 138 -20.90 7.18 15.06
C THR A 138 -19.93 6.56 16.07
N HIS A 139 -19.04 7.35 16.67
CA HIS A 139 -18.15 6.89 17.74
C HIS A 139 -18.92 6.41 18.96
N ARG A 140 -19.86 7.21 19.45
CA ARG A 140 -20.66 6.85 20.63
C ARG A 140 -21.48 5.58 20.42
N LEU A 141 -22.02 5.38 19.22
CA LEU A 141 -22.76 4.17 18.84
C LEU A 141 -21.86 2.94 18.85
N ALA A 142 -20.68 3.03 18.22
CA ALA A 142 -19.72 1.94 18.21
C ALA A 142 -19.24 1.58 19.63
N ASP A 143 -18.95 2.58 20.47
CA ASP A 143 -18.49 2.40 21.85
C ASP A 143 -19.58 1.73 22.70
N ARG A 144 -20.83 2.19 22.60
CA ARG A 144 -21.95 1.57 23.34
C ARG A 144 -22.14 0.10 22.94
N LEU A 145 -22.10 -0.22 21.65
CA LEU A 145 -22.26 -1.61 21.20
C LEU A 145 -21.08 -2.47 21.68
N ARG A 146 -19.83 -1.96 21.65
CA ARG A 146 -18.68 -2.65 22.23
C ARG A 146 -18.87 -2.96 23.71
N GLN A 147 -19.40 -2.01 24.48
CA GLN A 147 -19.66 -2.21 25.92
C GLN A 147 -20.76 -3.24 26.15
N GLU A 148 -21.88 -3.17 25.42
CA GLU A 148 -22.99 -4.12 25.54
C GLU A 148 -22.59 -5.55 25.19
N THR A 149 -21.76 -5.72 24.16
CA THR A 149 -21.33 -7.04 23.67
C THR A 149 -20.02 -7.53 24.30
N GLN A 150 -19.39 -6.71 25.14
CA GLN A 150 -18.07 -6.99 25.73
C GLN A 150 -17.00 -7.31 24.66
N GLY A 151 -17.17 -6.77 23.44
CA GLY A 151 -16.29 -7.01 22.30
C GLY A 151 -16.28 -8.45 21.79
N THR A 152 -17.31 -9.26 22.08
CA THR A 152 -17.39 -10.66 21.64
C THR A 152 -18.30 -10.82 20.41
N GLY A 153 -18.33 -12.01 19.83
CA GLY A 153 -19.26 -12.39 18.74
C GLY A 153 -18.87 -11.91 17.33
N VAL A 154 -18.06 -10.86 17.22
CA VAL A 154 -17.50 -10.33 15.96
C VAL A 154 -16.03 -9.97 16.16
N ASP A 155 -15.28 -9.82 15.06
CA ASP A 155 -13.84 -9.54 15.15
C ASP A 155 -13.56 -8.11 15.68
N ALA A 156 -14.38 -7.11 15.33
CA ALA A 156 -14.36 -5.75 15.90
C ALA A 156 -15.67 -4.98 15.64
N ILE A 157 -15.86 -3.87 16.37
CA ILE A 157 -16.92 -2.89 16.15
C ILE A 157 -16.23 -1.53 16.00
N VAL A 158 -16.32 -0.90 14.82
CA VAL A 158 -15.49 0.26 14.47
C VAL A 158 -16.31 1.37 13.84
N ALA A 159 -16.08 2.61 14.27
CA ALA A 159 -16.53 3.81 13.57
C ALA A 159 -15.37 4.37 12.74
N PHE A 160 -15.65 4.85 11.52
CA PHE A 160 -14.65 5.45 10.63
C PHE A 160 -14.91 6.94 10.42
N PRO A 161 -14.43 7.81 11.32
CA PRO A 161 -14.60 9.25 11.20
C PRO A 161 -13.84 9.79 10.00
N HIS A 162 -14.40 10.82 9.36
CA HIS A 162 -13.74 11.56 8.27
C HIS A 162 -14.25 13.01 8.19
N ASN A 163 -13.57 13.86 7.41
CA ASN A 163 -13.88 15.29 7.27
C ASN A 163 -14.55 15.62 5.92
N TYR A 164 -15.26 14.69 5.32
CA TYR A 164 -15.82 14.79 3.97
C TYR A 164 -17.35 14.73 4.01
N GLY A 165 -17.99 14.80 2.84
CA GLY A 165 -19.41 14.58 2.64
C GLY A 165 -20.25 15.84 2.57
N CYS A 166 -19.71 17.01 2.97
CA CYS A 166 -20.34 18.31 2.80
C CYS A 166 -19.37 19.30 2.18
N SER A 167 -19.90 20.32 1.49
CA SER A 167 -19.11 21.39 0.87
C SER A 167 -18.06 20.93 -0.15
N GLN A 168 -18.26 19.77 -0.75
CA GLN A 168 -17.44 19.21 -1.83
C GLN A 168 -18.14 19.33 -3.18
N LEU A 169 -17.37 19.58 -4.23
CA LEU A 169 -17.82 19.73 -5.61
C LEU A 169 -17.09 18.77 -6.55
N GLY A 170 -17.69 18.48 -7.71
CA GLY A 170 -17.07 17.74 -8.79
C GLY A 170 -16.46 16.41 -8.34
N ASP A 171 -15.24 16.16 -8.78
CA ASP A 171 -14.54 14.90 -8.55
C ASP A 171 -14.27 14.61 -7.06
N ASP A 172 -14.05 15.63 -6.23
CA ASP A 172 -13.87 15.44 -4.78
C ASP A 172 -15.13 14.86 -4.13
N HIS A 173 -16.32 15.32 -4.56
CA HIS A 173 -17.60 14.77 -4.10
C HIS A 173 -17.78 13.32 -4.57
N GLU A 174 -17.54 13.07 -5.85
CA GLU A 174 -17.66 11.71 -6.43
C GLU A 174 -16.64 10.74 -5.82
N ASN A 175 -15.39 11.16 -5.60
CA ASN A 175 -14.38 10.35 -4.93
C ASN A 175 -14.81 9.97 -3.51
N THR A 176 -15.35 10.93 -2.75
CA THR A 176 -15.89 10.68 -1.41
C THR A 176 -17.00 9.64 -1.45
N ARG A 177 -17.97 9.80 -2.34
CA ARG A 177 -19.09 8.85 -2.51
C ARG A 177 -18.61 7.45 -2.87
N LYS A 178 -17.70 7.34 -3.85
CA LYS A 178 -17.14 6.05 -4.30
C LYS A 178 -16.41 5.33 -3.17
N ILE A 179 -15.50 6.01 -2.49
CA ILE A 179 -14.73 5.41 -1.39
C ILE A 179 -15.64 4.94 -0.25
N LEU A 180 -16.58 5.77 0.19
CA LEU A 180 -17.51 5.40 1.26
C LEU A 180 -18.46 4.25 0.83
N ARG A 181 -18.96 4.26 -0.44
CA ARG A 181 -19.72 3.14 -1.01
C ARG A 181 -18.92 1.83 -0.92
N ASP A 182 -17.64 1.87 -1.32
CA ASP A 182 -16.81 0.68 -1.39
C ASP A 182 -16.42 0.17 0.00
N MET A 183 -16.33 1.05 0.99
CA MET A 183 -16.23 0.68 2.39
C MET A 183 -17.51 -0.02 2.86
N VAL A 184 -18.71 0.53 2.58
CA VAL A 184 -19.99 -0.06 2.96
C VAL A 184 -20.17 -1.47 2.36
N LEU A 185 -19.70 -1.68 1.13
CA LEU A 185 -19.78 -2.95 0.41
C LEU A 185 -18.59 -3.87 0.66
N HIS A 186 -17.66 -3.52 1.55
CA HIS A 186 -16.43 -4.29 1.75
C HIS A 186 -16.72 -5.60 2.51
N PRO A 187 -16.22 -6.77 2.03
CA PRO A 187 -16.57 -8.06 2.59
C PRO A 187 -15.97 -8.35 3.99
N ASN A 188 -15.00 -7.56 4.47
CA ASN A 188 -14.55 -7.64 5.86
C ASN A 188 -15.60 -7.12 6.86
N ALA A 189 -16.54 -6.28 6.41
CA ALA A 189 -17.70 -5.93 7.21
C ALA A 189 -18.71 -7.08 7.22
N GLY A 190 -19.02 -7.60 8.40
CA GLY A 190 -20.12 -8.52 8.63
C GLY A 190 -21.47 -7.80 8.62
N ALA A 191 -21.46 -6.54 9.08
CA ALA A 191 -22.61 -5.65 9.01
C ALA A 191 -22.19 -4.17 9.04
N VAL A 192 -23.03 -3.28 8.50
CA VAL A 192 -22.73 -1.83 8.41
C VAL A 192 -23.96 -1.01 8.80
N LEU A 193 -23.73 -0.02 9.67
CA LEU A 193 -24.67 1.08 9.89
C LEU A 193 -24.12 2.34 9.21
N VAL A 194 -24.82 2.84 8.21
CA VAL A 194 -24.54 4.12 7.57
C VAL A 194 -25.32 5.23 8.28
N VAL A 195 -24.62 6.26 8.75
CA VAL A 195 -25.22 7.37 9.50
C VAL A 195 -25.05 8.67 8.73
N GLY A 196 -26.15 9.30 8.36
CA GLY A 196 -26.21 10.62 7.75
C GLY A 196 -26.74 11.68 8.68
N LEU A 197 -26.50 12.95 8.34
CA LEU A 197 -27.11 14.10 9.02
C LEU A 197 -28.50 14.40 8.47
N GLY A 198 -28.63 14.59 7.15
CA GLY A 198 -29.88 14.90 6.45
C GLY A 198 -29.80 16.14 5.53
N CYS A 199 -28.79 17.03 5.70
CA CYS A 199 -28.63 18.24 4.88
C CYS A 199 -27.27 18.31 4.13
N GLU A 200 -26.47 17.26 4.22
CA GLU A 200 -25.15 17.17 3.55
C GLU A 200 -25.27 16.99 2.03
N ASN A 201 -24.18 17.34 1.28
CA ASN A 201 -24.13 17.07 -0.15
C ASN A 201 -24.18 15.56 -0.47
N ASN A 202 -23.53 14.75 0.35
CA ASN A 202 -23.57 13.29 0.23
C ASN A 202 -24.84 12.70 0.90
N GLN A 203 -26.02 13.11 0.41
CA GLN A 203 -27.31 12.73 0.98
C GLN A 203 -27.51 11.20 1.00
N VAL A 204 -28.05 10.70 2.10
CA VAL A 204 -28.27 9.27 2.35
C VAL A 204 -29.10 8.60 1.26
N GLY A 205 -30.13 9.28 0.72
CA GLY A 205 -30.98 8.73 -0.36
C GLY A 205 -30.16 8.42 -1.62
N ALA A 206 -29.46 9.44 -2.15
CA ALA A 206 -28.61 9.29 -3.35
C ALA A 206 -27.43 8.33 -3.12
N PHE A 207 -26.84 8.35 -1.92
CA PHE A 207 -25.79 7.43 -1.54
C PHE A 207 -26.28 5.98 -1.51
N ARG A 208 -27.48 5.74 -0.97
CA ARG A 208 -28.12 4.42 -0.94
C ARG A 208 -28.41 3.87 -2.35
N GLU A 209 -28.87 4.70 -3.27
CA GLU A 209 -29.07 4.33 -4.67
C GLU A 209 -27.76 3.89 -5.33
N MET A 210 -26.65 4.54 -5.00
CA MET A 210 -25.33 4.23 -5.53
C MET A 210 -24.79 2.84 -5.09
N LEU A 211 -25.29 2.27 -3.99
CA LEU A 211 -24.92 0.90 -3.57
C LEU A 211 -25.50 -0.16 -4.53
N GLY A 212 -26.55 0.15 -5.28
CA GLY A 212 -27.21 -0.80 -6.16
C GLY A 212 -27.87 -1.96 -5.37
N ASN A 213 -27.61 -3.19 -5.79
CA ASN A 213 -28.13 -4.37 -5.08
C ASN A 213 -27.19 -4.71 -3.90
N TYR A 214 -27.67 -4.57 -2.68
CA TYR A 214 -26.93 -4.86 -1.45
C TYR A 214 -27.78 -5.65 -0.44
N ASP A 215 -27.15 -6.29 0.53
CA ASP A 215 -27.83 -7.03 1.59
C ASP A 215 -28.47 -6.08 2.60
N THR A 216 -29.78 -5.86 2.49
CA THR A 216 -30.56 -4.96 3.35
C THR A 216 -30.71 -5.46 4.80
N GLU A 217 -30.40 -6.72 5.10
CA GLU A 217 -30.33 -7.23 6.46
C GLU A 217 -29.06 -6.78 7.17
N ARG A 218 -27.94 -6.68 6.44
CA ARG A 218 -26.60 -6.39 6.96
C ARG A 218 -26.16 -4.94 6.77
N ILE A 219 -26.84 -4.17 5.92
CA ILE A 219 -26.56 -2.74 5.69
C ILE A 219 -27.82 -1.96 6.04
N ARG A 220 -27.72 -1.10 7.06
CA ARG A 220 -28.80 -0.24 7.53
C ARG A 220 -28.39 1.22 7.44
N PHE A 221 -29.38 2.09 7.39
CA PHE A 221 -29.22 3.54 7.27
C PHE A 221 -29.99 4.26 8.36
N MET A 222 -29.43 5.38 8.84
CA MET A 222 -30.08 6.31 9.75
C MET A 222 -29.74 7.74 9.33
N GLU A 223 -30.72 8.61 9.29
CA GLU A 223 -30.54 10.06 9.14
C GLU A 223 -30.87 10.73 10.47
N THR A 224 -29.89 11.39 11.09
CA THR A 224 -30.03 11.89 12.46
C THR A 224 -31.10 12.99 12.59
N GLN A 225 -31.29 13.83 11.55
CA GLN A 225 -32.34 14.87 11.54
C GLN A 225 -33.78 14.31 11.35
N LYS A 226 -33.93 13.02 11.07
CA LYS A 226 -35.24 12.35 10.85
C LYS A 226 -35.70 11.49 12.01
N VAL A 227 -34.92 11.43 13.09
CA VAL A 227 -35.23 10.63 14.29
C VAL A 227 -35.21 11.52 15.53
N ASP A 228 -36.00 11.18 16.53
CA ASP A 228 -36.11 11.96 17.77
C ASP A 228 -34.92 11.72 18.70
N ASP A 229 -34.40 10.48 18.74
CA ASP A 229 -33.21 10.09 19.50
C ASP A 229 -32.32 9.22 18.61
N GLU A 230 -31.25 9.84 18.10
CA GLU A 230 -30.29 9.19 17.19
C GLU A 230 -29.46 8.10 17.88
N LEU A 231 -29.27 8.21 19.22
CA LEU A 231 -28.51 7.20 19.94
C LEU A 231 -29.34 5.96 20.20
N GLU A 232 -30.60 6.09 20.63
CA GLU A 232 -31.47 4.94 20.82
C GLU A 232 -31.84 4.28 19.49
N THR A 233 -32.22 5.05 18.48
CA THR A 233 -32.52 4.51 17.13
C THR A 233 -31.28 3.79 16.54
N GLY A 234 -30.11 4.41 16.65
CA GLY A 234 -28.86 3.81 16.17
C GLY A 234 -28.51 2.52 16.90
N MET A 235 -28.70 2.47 18.22
CA MET A 235 -28.45 1.26 19.01
C MET A 235 -29.44 0.13 18.68
N GLU A 236 -30.71 0.43 18.44
CA GLU A 236 -31.68 -0.59 17.99
C GLU A 236 -31.23 -1.21 16.66
N LEU A 237 -30.80 -0.40 15.70
CA LEU A 237 -30.28 -0.88 14.41
C LEU A 237 -29.01 -1.72 14.61
N LEU A 238 -28.07 -1.25 15.42
CA LEU A 238 -26.81 -1.95 15.68
C LEU A 238 -27.02 -3.29 16.39
N ARG A 239 -27.94 -3.39 17.36
CA ARG A 239 -28.27 -4.68 18.01
C ARG A 239 -28.80 -5.70 17.01
N LYS A 240 -29.63 -5.27 16.04
CA LYS A 240 -30.14 -6.14 14.95
C LYS A 240 -28.99 -6.59 14.04
N LEU A 241 -28.10 -5.67 13.67
CA LEU A 241 -26.91 -5.97 12.85
C LEU A 241 -25.96 -6.93 13.57
N TYR A 242 -25.73 -6.71 14.87
CA TYR A 242 -24.89 -7.59 15.70
C TYR A 242 -25.50 -9.00 15.82
N ALA A 243 -26.82 -9.12 16.02
CA ALA A 243 -27.50 -10.40 16.12
C ALA A 243 -27.32 -11.26 14.87
N ILE A 244 -27.22 -10.64 13.70
CA ILE A 244 -26.96 -11.32 12.43
C ILE A 244 -25.46 -11.63 12.28
N ALA A 245 -24.59 -10.63 12.42
CA ALA A 245 -23.17 -10.78 12.19
C ALA A 245 -22.49 -11.77 13.15
N SER A 246 -22.94 -11.82 14.43
CA SER A 246 -22.39 -12.74 15.44
C SER A 246 -22.62 -14.23 15.16
N GLN A 247 -23.51 -14.56 14.21
CA GLN A 247 -23.76 -15.95 13.80
C GLN A 247 -22.79 -16.43 12.70
N ASP A 248 -22.04 -15.52 12.06
CA ASP A 248 -21.10 -15.90 10.99
C ASP A 248 -19.96 -16.76 11.52
N LYS A 249 -19.56 -17.73 10.72
CA LYS A 249 -18.46 -18.64 11.05
C LYS A 249 -17.43 -18.68 9.93
N ARG A 250 -16.16 -18.80 10.31
CA ARG A 250 -15.06 -18.98 9.37
C ARG A 250 -15.16 -20.36 8.71
N THR A 251 -14.90 -20.40 7.40
CA THR A 251 -14.83 -21.61 6.59
C THR A 251 -13.50 -21.65 5.83
N ASP A 252 -13.17 -22.81 5.25
CA ASP A 252 -12.00 -22.92 4.38
C ASP A 252 -12.25 -22.22 3.05
N ILE A 253 -11.35 -21.27 2.73
CA ILE A 253 -11.39 -20.44 1.53
C ILE A 253 -10.08 -20.61 0.78
N PRO A 254 -10.05 -20.91 -0.52
CA PRO A 254 -8.81 -21.03 -1.28
C PRO A 254 -8.12 -19.67 -1.41
N LEU A 255 -6.78 -19.67 -1.49
CA LEU A 255 -5.98 -18.45 -1.67
C LEU A 255 -6.33 -17.69 -2.96
N SER A 256 -6.96 -18.36 -3.94
CA SER A 256 -7.48 -17.73 -5.16
C SER A 256 -8.53 -16.63 -4.91
N GLU A 257 -9.10 -16.58 -3.71
CA GLU A 257 -10.04 -15.53 -3.31
C GLU A 257 -9.37 -14.39 -2.52
N LEU A 258 -8.09 -14.56 -2.13
CA LEU A 258 -7.39 -13.52 -1.36
C LEU A 258 -6.98 -12.35 -2.26
N ARG A 259 -7.25 -11.13 -1.78
CA ARG A 259 -6.94 -9.86 -2.46
C ARG A 259 -6.06 -9.01 -1.54
N VAL A 260 -4.89 -8.62 -2.03
CA VAL A 260 -3.85 -7.97 -1.21
C VAL A 260 -3.37 -6.67 -1.85
N GLY A 261 -3.42 -5.58 -1.09
CA GLY A 261 -2.86 -4.30 -1.48
C GLY A 261 -1.36 -4.22 -1.16
N LEU A 262 -0.58 -3.62 -2.04
CA LEU A 262 0.88 -3.46 -1.92
C LEU A 262 1.22 -1.97 -1.76
N LYS A 263 1.85 -1.61 -0.65
CA LYS A 263 2.13 -0.24 -0.23
C LYS A 263 3.53 -0.12 0.37
N CYS A 264 4.14 1.07 0.32
CA CYS A 264 5.29 1.39 1.14
C CYS A 264 5.18 2.82 1.73
N GLY A 265 5.80 3.04 2.89
CA GLY A 265 5.87 4.35 3.50
C GLY A 265 7.05 4.45 4.47
N GLY A 266 7.68 5.64 4.58
CA GLY A 266 8.90 5.78 5.35
C GLY A 266 10.04 4.91 4.81
N SER A 267 10.20 4.84 3.49
CA SER A 267 11.20 4.02 2.80
C SER A 267 12.63 4.47 3.11
N ASP A 268 13.56 3.51 3.11
CA ASP A 268 15.00 3.69 3.27
C ASP A 268 15.79 2.98 2.16
N GLY A 269 17.12 3.05 2.19
CA GLY A 269 18.02 2.43 1.22
C GLY A 269 17.91 0.90 1.14
N PHE A 270 17.32 0.25 2.15
CA PHE A 270 17.09 -1.20 2.18
C PHE A 270 15.73 -1.62 1.62
N SER A 271 14.80 -0.68 1.42
CA SER A 271 13.42 -0.99 0.99
C SER A 271 13.37 -1.82 -0.29
N GLY A 272 14.15 -1.45 -1.33
CA GLY A 272 14.23 -2.18 -2.59
C GLY A 272 15.19 -3.40 -2.56
N ILE A 273 15.77 -3.72 -1.39
CA ILE A 273 16.70 -4.84 -1.20
C ILE A 273 16.06 -5.96 -0.37
N THR A 274 15.21 -5.60 0.57
CA THR A 274 14.63 -6.53 1.56
C THR A 274 13.12 -6.64 1.44
N ALA A 275 12.38 -5.71 2.05
CA ALA A 275 10.93 -5.81 2.20
C ALA A 275 10.16 -5.72 0.87
N ASN A 276 10.54 -4.83 -0.06
CA ASN A 276 9.83 -4.72 -1.34
C ASN A 276 10.03 -5.96 -2.23
N PRO A 277 11.25 -6.52 -2.40
CA PRO A 277 11.43 -7.81 -3.07
C PRO A 277 10.67 -8.97 -2.40
N LEU A 278 10.59 -8.99 -1.06
CA LEU A 278 9.78 -9.99 -0.35
C LEU A 278 8.31 -9.90 -0.73
N LEU A 279 7.75 -8.69 -0.79
CA LEU A 279 6.38 -8.50 -1.27
C LEU A 279 6.24 -8.93 -2.73
N GLY A 280 7.27 -8.71 -3.55
CA GLY A 280 7.28 -9.13 -4.96
C GLY A 280 7.18 -10.63 -5.12
N VAL A 281 8.01 -11.39 -4.42
CA VAL A 281 7.96 -12.87 -4.50
C VAL A 281 6.69 -13.43 -3.85
N PHE A 282 6.12 -12.73 -2.86
CA PHE A 282 4.80 -13.07 -2.33
C PHE A 282 3.68 -12.76 -3.33
N SER A 283 3.75 -11.62 -4.03
CA SER A 283 2.79 -11.26 -5.08
C SER A 283 2.76 -12.30 -6.17
N ASP A 284 3.92 -12.72 -6.68
CA ASP A 284 4.03 -13.78 -7.69
C ASP A 284 3.45 -15.09 -7.19
N PHE A 285 3.75 -15.47 -5.96
CA PHE A 285 3.17 -16.65 -5.33
C PHE A 285 1.64 -16.59 -5.25
N LEU A 286 1.08 -15.45 -4.76
CA LEU A 286 -0.37 -15.31 -4.61
C LEU A 286 -1.08 -15.32 -5.97
N VAL A 287 -0.51 -14.66 -6.98
CA VAL A 287 -1.02 -14.68 -8.36
C VAL A 287 -0.99 -16.10 -8.93
N ALA A 288 0.08 -16.86 -8.70
CA ALA A 288 0.16 -18.27 -9.09
C ALA A 288 -0.87 -19.18 -8.40
N GLN A 289 -1.32 -18.81 -7.18
CA GLN A 289 -2.45 -19.47 -6.50
C GLN A 289 -3.82 -19.00 -7.03
N GLY A 290 -3.87 -18.12 -8.03
CA GLY A 290 -5.10 -17.53 -8.58
C GLY A 290 -5.66 -16.35 -7.78
N GLY A 291 -4.92 -15.85 -6.79
CA GLY A 291 -5.29 -14.69 -6.00
C GLY A 291 -5.00 -13.37 -6.71
N THR A 292 -5.13 -12.25 -5.99
CA THR A 292 -5.02 -10.92 -6.56
C THR A 292 -4.12 -10.03 -5.72
N THR A 293 -3.24 -9.29 -6.39
CA THR A 293 -2.45 -8.22 -5.79
C THR A 293 -2.68 -6.89 -6.51
N VAL A 294 -2.60 -5.79 -5.78
CA VAL A 294 -2.81 -4.44 -6.30
C VAL A 294 -1.65 -3.55 -5.90
N LEU A 295 -0.94 -3.01 -6.88
CA LEU A 295 0.08 -1.98 -6.68
C LEU A 295 -0.54 -0.61 -6.91
N THR A 296 -0.20 0.35 -6.04
CA THR A 296 -0.61 1.75 -6.16
C THR A 296 0.58 2.70 -5.95
N GLU A 297 0.32 3.96 -5.61
CA GLU A 297 1.36 4.99 -5.43
C GLU A 297 1.98 5.40 -6.78
N VAL A 298 1.12 5.89 -7.69
CA VAL A 298 1.55 6.20 -9.08
C VAL A 298 2.79 7.10 -9.15
N PRO A 299 2.96 8.15 -8.31
CA PRO A 299 4.18 8.95 -8.32
C PRO A 299 5.45 8.16 -7.97
N GLU A 300 5.33 7.02 -7.30
CA GLU A 300 6.44 6.13 -6.98
C GLU A 300 6.70 5.06 -8.07
N MET A 301 6.09 5.22 -9.24
CA MET A 301 6.38 4.43 -10.45
C MET A 301 7.18 5.25 -11.45
N PHE A 302 7.25 6.59 -11.32
CA PHE A 302 7.95 7.46 -12.27
C PHE A 302 9.44 7.14 -12.35
N GLY A 303 9.92 6.89 -13.57
CA GLY A 303 11.29 6.43 -13.86
C GLY A 303 11.47 4.90 -13.82
N ALA A 304 10.47 4.16 -13.35
CA ALA A 304 10.43 2.69 -13.38
C ALA A 304 9.19 2.15 -14.11
N GLU A 305 8.35 3.02 -14.66
CA GLU A 305 7.06 2.70 -15.27
C GLU A 305 7.16 1.69 -16.42
N THR A 306 8.25 1.72 -17.18
CA THR A 306 8.46 0.79 -18.32
C THR A 306 8.55 -0.66 -17.86
N ILE A 307 8.99 -0.93 -16.62
CA ILE A 307 9.02 -2.28 -16.04
C ILE A 307 7.59 -2.85 -15.96
N LEU A 308 6.60 -2.02 -15.58
CA LEU A 308 5.21 -2.42 -15.48
C LEU A 308 4.55 -2.43 -16.86
N MET A 309 4.81 -1.42 -17.69
CA MET A 309 4.29 -1.29 -19.05
C MET A 309 4.64 -2.49 -19.91
N ASN A 310 5.91 -2.94 -19.88
CA ASN A 310 6.39 -4.06 -20.68
C ASN A 310 5.90 -5.44 -20.20
N ARG A 311 5.29 -5.49 -19.02
CA ARG A 311 4.61 -6.68 -18.47
C ARG A 311 3.09 -6.62 -18.57
N SER A 312 2.55 -5.63 -19.28
CA SER A 312 1.11 -5.58 -19.55
C SER A 312 0.67 -6.79 -20.37
N GLU A 313 -0.41 -7.45 -19.95
CA GLU A 313 -0.95 -8.65 -20.61
C GLU A 313 -1.35 -8.40 -22.07
N SER A 314 -1.72 -7.17 -22.37
CA SER A 314 -2.17 -6.77 -23.72
C SER A 314 -1.80 -5.31 -23.99
N LYS A 315 -1.89 -4.92 -25.28
CA LYS A 315 -1.73 -3.53 -25.69
C LYS A 315 -2.75 -2.60 -25.01
N ALA A 316 -3.98 -3.05 -24.81
CA ALA A 316 -5.01 -2.27 -24.11
C ALA A 316 -4.63 -2.00 -22.63
N VAL A 317 -4.06 -2.97 -21.92
CA VAL A 317 -3.56 -2.79 -20.54
C VAL A 317 -2.32 -1.88 -20.53
N PHE A 318 -1.44 -2.01 -21.54
CA PHE A 318 -0.32 -1.09 -21.71
C PHE A 318 -0.80 0.36 -21.88
N GLU A 319 -1.77 0.62 -22.75
CA GLU A 319 -2.33 1.96 -22.97
C GLU A 319 -2.95 2.52 -21.69
N LYS A 320 -3.71 1.72 -20.93
CA LYS A 320 -4.20 2.11 -19.61
C LYS A 320 -3.05 2.45 -18.65
N THR A 321 -1.95 1.71 -18.68
CA THR A 321 -0.78 1.98 -17.82
C THR A 321 -0.08 3.28 -18.24
N VAL A 322 0.01 3.58 -19.52
CA VAL A 322 0.53 4.86 -20.03
C VAL A 322 -0.33 6.03 -19.53
N HIS A 323 -1.67 5.90 -19.63
CA HIS A 323 -2.59 6.90 -19.08
C HIS A 323 -2.43 7.06 -17.59
N LEU A 324 -2.39 5.96 -16.80
CA LEU A 324 -2.16 6.00 -15.37
C LEU A 324 -0.96 6.89 -14.99
N ILE A 325 0.16 6.74 -15.70
CA ILE A 325 1.40 7.47 -15.44
C ILE A 325 1.30 8.93 -15.92
N ASN A 326 0.90 9.14 -17.16
CA ASN A 326 0.91 10.48 -17.78
C ASN A 326 -0.18 11.38 -17.20
N ASP A 327 -1.37 10.87 -16.88
CA ASP A 327 -2.44 11.65 -16.27
C ASP A 327 -2.02 12.13 -14.87
N PHE A 328 -1.30 11.28 -14.11
CA PHE A 328 -0.79 11.68 -12.81
C PHE A 328 0.37 12.70 -12.91
N LYS A 329 1.24 12.59 -13.92
CA LYS A 329 2.25 13.64 -14.23
C LYS A 329 1.57 14.94 -14.62
N SER A 330 0.52 14.89 -15.46
CA SER A 330 -0.29 16.06 -15.86
C SER A 330 -0.89 16.75 -14.64
N TYR A 331 -1.43 15.97 -13.69
CA TYR A 331 -1.95 16.51 -12.42
C TYR A 331 -0.90 17.35 -11.66
N PHE A 332 0.37 16.90 -11.58
CA PHE A 332 1.45 17.70 -10.97
C PHE A 332 1.74 18.97 -11.78
N ILE A 333 1.86 18.86 -13.12
CA ILE A 333 2.18 19.97 -14.02
C ILE A 333 1.09 21.07 -13.95
N GLU A 334 -0.19 20.68 -14.02
CA GLU A 334 -1.34 21.58 -13.92
C GLU A 334 -1.38 22.32 -12.58
N ASN A 335 -0.98 21.65 -11.51
CA ASN A 335 -0.84 22.26 -10.19
C ASN A 335 0.50 22.98 -9.98
N LYS A 336 1.33 23.15 -11.04
CA LYS A 336 2.63 23.84 -11.01
C LYS A 336 3.61 23.23 -10.00
N GLN A 337 3.57 21.90 -9.85
CA GLN A 337 4.46 21.16 -8.96
C GLN A 337 5.43 20.31 -9.79
N PRO A 338 6.68 20.13 -9.32
CA PRO A 338 7.63 19.23 -9.96
C PRO A 338 7.19 17.78 -9.79
N ILE A 339 7.31 16.98 -10.85
CA ILE A 339 6.95 15.55 -10.82
C ILE A 339 7.91 14.71 -9.95
N TYR A 340 9.07 15.25 -9.60
CA TYR A 340 10.18 14.59 -8.90
C TYR A 340 10.40 15.13 -7.47
N GLU A 341 9.41 15.74 -6.82
CA GLU A 341 9.54 16.25 -5.44
C GLU A 341 9.83 15.11 -4.43
N ASN A 342 9.24 13.95 -4.64
CA ASN A 342 9.62 12.74 -3.91
C ASN A 342 11.04 12.29 -4.35
N PRO A 343 11.96 11.82 -3.48
CA PRO A 343 11.80 11.32 -2.09
C PRO A 343 11.69 12.42 -1.03
N SER A 344 10.92 12.13 0.03
CA SER A 344 10.81 13.02 1.19
C SER A 344 12.15 13.18 1.93
N PRO A 345 12.30 14.25 2.77
CA PRO A 345 13.53 14.41 3.57
C PRO A 345 13.88 13.17 4.39
N GLY A 346 12.89 12.46 4.94
CA GLY A 346 13.10 11.22 5.68
C GLY A 346 13.63 10.08 4.83
N ASN A 347 13.19 9.96 3.57
CA ASN A 347 13.71 8.96 2.64
C ASN A 347 15.17 9.28 2.24
N LYS A 348 15.49 10.56 2.00
CA LYS A 348 16.84 11.03 1.71
C LYS A 348 17.81 10.73 2.86
N ALA A 349 17.40 11.05 4.08
CA ALA A 349 18.16 10.68 5.30
C ALA A 349 18.30 9.17 5.47
N GLY A 350 17.42 8.36 4.88
CA GLY A 350 17.48 6.90 4.86
C GLY A 350 18.30 6.30 3.71
N GLY A 351 18.92 7.12 2.84
CA GLY A 351 19.82 6.67 1.78
C GLY A 351 19.24 6.66 0.36
N ILE A 352 17.98 7.05 0.16
CA ILE A 352 17.35 7.21 -1.16
C ILE A 352 17.67 8.62 -1.68
N SER A 353 18.19 8.74 -2.91
CA SER A 353 18.66 10.04 -3.42
C SER A 353 17.74 10.69 -4.45
N THR A 354 17.12 9.89 -5.31
CA THR A 354 16.27 10.36 -6.43
C THR A 354 14.95 9.62 -6.49
N LEU A 355 14.00 10.14 -7.27
CA LEU A 355 12.73 9.47 -7.45
C LEU A 355 12.86 8.17 -8.25
N GLU A 356 13.74 8.14 -9.27
CA GLU A 356 14.01 6.91 -10.03
C GLU A 356 14.54 5.79 -9.13
N GLU A 357 15.47 6.11 -8.22
CA GLU A 357 15.97 5.14 -7.24
C GLU A 357 14.83 4.61 -6.37
N LYS A 358 13.97 5.51 -5.89
CA LYS A 358 12.80 5.13 -5.08
C LYS A 358 11.85 4.25 -5.88
N SER A 359 11.50 4.64 -7.11
CA SER A 359 10.56 3.95 -7.97
C SER A 359 11.03 2.56 -8.38
N LEU A 360 12.31 2.41 -8.72
CA LEU A 360 12.92 1.10 -9.00
C LEU A 360 12.84 0.16 -7.79
N GLY A 361 13.02 0.70 -6.58
CA GLY A 361 12.81 -0.05 -5.35
C GLY A 361 11.34 -0.35 -5.06
N CYS A 362 10.42 0.59 -5.31
CA CYS A 362 9.00 0.46 -5.02
C CYS A 362 8.29 -0.52 -5.97
N THR A 363 8.62 -0.52 -7.26
CA THR A 363 8.04 -1.44 -8.25
C THR A 363 8.39 -2.91 -8.00
N GLN A 364 9.44 -3.20 -7.23
CA GLN A 364 9.78 -4.57 -6.80
C GLN A 364 8.61 -5.27 -6.08
N LYS A 365 7.74 -4.50 -5.39
CA LYS A 365 6.55 -5.05 -4.71
C LYS A 365 5.61 -5.80 -5.66
N ALA A 366 5.59 -5.46 -6.95
CA ALA A 366 4.76 -6.09 -7.96
C ALA A 366 5.27 -7.47 -8.44
N GLY A 367 6.47 -7.89 -8.00
CA GLY A 367 7.08 -9.13 -8.49
C GLY A 367 7.33 -9.09 -10.00
N THR A 368 7.11 -10.23 -10.64
CA THR A 368 7.36 -10.46 -12.09
C THR A 368 6.09 -10.81 -12.88
N SER A 369 4.95 -10.95 -12.23
CA SER A 369 3.65 -11.31 -12.83
C SER A 369 3.18 -10.28 -13.87
N ALA A 370 2.33 -10.73 -14.82
CA ALA A 370 1.68 -9.85 -15.78
C ALA A 370 0.78 -8.83 -15.09
N VAL A 371 0.81 -7.58 -15.58
CA VAL A 371 -0.21 -6.59 -15.23
C VAL A 371 -1.49 -6.92 -16.01
N ARG A 372 -2.56 -7.26 -15.26
CA ARG A 372 -3.83 -7.77 -15.81
C ARG A 372 -4.84 -6.67 -16.06
N ASP A 373 -4.85 -5.62 -15.22
CA ASP A 373 -5.73 -4.47 -15.40
C ASP A 373 -5.18 -3.24 -14.67
N VAL A 374 -5.74 -2.08 -15.00
CA VAL A 374 -5.46 -0.79 -14.39
C VAL A 374 -6.79 -0.15 -13.99
N MET A 375 -6.90 0.23 -12.72
CA MET A 375 -8.09 0.82 -12.12
C MET A 375 -7.89 2.31 -11.85
N LEU A 376 -8.93 3.10 -12.04
CA LEU A 376 -8.99 4.48 -11.60
C LEU A 376 -9.28 4.58 -10.10
N TYR A 377 -9.06 5.77 -9.51
CA TYR A 377 -9.35 6.02 -8.10
C TYR A 377 -10.85 5.78 -7.79
N GLY A 378 -11.11 4.99 -6.75
CA GLY A 378 -12.48 4.63 -6.36
C GLY A 378 -13.14 3.56 -7.24
N GLU A 379 -12.37 2.83 -8.05
CA GLU A 379 -12.87 1.63 -8.73
C GLU A 379 -12.60 0.36 -7.92
N ARG A 380 -13.50 -0.60 -8.03
CA ARG A 380 -13.39 -1.92 -7.39
C ARG A 380 -12.73 -2.95 -8.31
N LEU A 381 -11.99 -3.87 -7.70
CA LEU A 381 -11.37 -5.00 -8.38
C LEU A 381 -12.39 -5.86 -9.14
N LYS A 382 -12.06 -6.16 -10.40
CA LYS A 382 -12.83 -7.04 -11.29
C LYS A 382 -11.97 -8.20 -11.84
N THR A 383 -10.67 -7.97 -11.95
CA THR A 383 -9.74 -8.89 -12.61
C THR A 383 -8.80 -9.53 -11.59
N LYS A 384 -8.66 -10.86 -11.62
CA LYS A 384 -7.68 -11.59 -10.79
C LYS A 384 -6.26 -11.39 -11.32
N GLY A 385 -5.26 -11.55 -10.45
CA GLY A 385 -3.85 -11.36 -10.77
C GLY A 385 -3.32 -10.00 -10.31
N LEU A 386 -2.20 -9.55 -10.88
CA LEU A 386 -1.61 -8.25 -10.55
C LEU A 386 -2.37 -7.13 -11.25
N ASN A 387 -2.84 -6.16 -10.48
CA ASN A 387 -3.52 -4.97 -10.97
C ASN A 387 -2.78 -3.70 -10.52
N LEU A 388 -2.94 -2.61 -11.25
CA LEU A 388 -2.48 -1.28 -10.86
C LEU A 388 -3.69 -0.42 -10.46
N LEU A 389 -3.50 0.48 -9.49
CA LEU A 389 -4.55 1.39 -9.02
C LEU A 389 -4.05 2.83 -8.99
N SER A 390 -4.82 3.74 -9.57
CA SER A 390 -4.55 5.17 -9.50
C SER A 390 -4.78 5.68 -8.08
N ALA A 391 -3.69 6.07 -7.40
CA ALA A 391 -3.73 6.84 -6.14
C ALA A 391 -2.39 7.54 -5.92
N PRO A 392 -2.36 8.63 -5.12
CA PRO A 392 -1.13 9.34 -4.78
C PRO A 392 -0.22 8.50 -3.85
N GLY A 393 1.00 8.99 -3.61
CA GLY A 393 1.95 8.37 -2.67
C GLY A 393 1.64 8.61 -1.19
N ASN A 394 0.64 9.43 -0.84
CA ASN A 394 0.23 9.67 0.55
C ASN A 394 -0.23 8.38 1.21
N ASP A 395 0.38 8.04 2.37
CA ASP A 395 0.16 6.75 3.06
C ASP A 395 -1.31 6.47 3.36
N LEU A 396 -2.04 7.46 3.88
CA LEU A 396 -3.44 7.29 4.26
C LEU A 396 -4.34 7.14 3.02
N VAL A 397 -4.17 8.03 2.04
CA VAL A 397 -5.00 8.05 0.82
C VAL A 397 -4.79 6.78 0.01
N ALA A 398 -3.53 6.38 -0.21
CA ALA A 398 -3.21 5.20 -1.00
C ALA A 398 -3.67 3.90 -0.33
N SER A 399 -3.50 3.78 1.00
CA SER A 399 -3.96 2.59 1.73
C SER A 399 -5.49 2.51 1.77
N THR A 400 -6.19 3.65 1.92
CA THR A 400 -7.65 3.72 1.83
C THR A 400 -8.12 3.32 0.43
N ALA A 401 -7.46 3.79 -0.63
CA ALA A 401 -7.78 3.42 -2.01
C ALA A 401 -7.60 1.92 -2.27
N LEU A 402 -6.50 1.31 -1.80
CA LEU A 402 -6.28 -0.13 -1.89
C LEU A 402 -7.36 -0.92 -1.17
N ALA A 403 -7.68 -0.56 0.05
CA ALA A 403 -8.70 -1.24 0.83
C ALA A 403 -10.10 -1.09 0.18
N SER A 404 -10.50 0.12 -0.22
CA SER A 404 -11.79 0.38 -0.88
C SER A 404 -11.91 -0.31 -2.23
N SER A 405 -10.80 -0.54 -2.97
CA SER A 405 -10.84 -1.33 -4.20
C SER A 405 -11.25 -2.80 -3.96
N GLY A 406 -11.30 -3.25 -2.71
CA GLY A 406 -11.70 -4.60 -2.29
C GLY A 406 -10.53 -5.47 -1.82
N CYS A 407 -9.36 -4.90 -1.55
CA CYS A 407 -8.26 -5.61 -0.92
C CYS A 407 -8.59 -5.96 0.52
N HIS A 408 -8.50 -7.22 0.88
CA HIS A 408 -8.82 -7.72 2.22
C HIS A 408 -7.82 -7.28 3.29
N LEU A 409 -6.58 -7.07 2.90
CA LEU A 409 -5.48 -6.56 3.72
C LEU A 409 -4.51 -5.74 2.87
N VAL A 410 -3.72 -4.91 3.52
CA VAL A 410 -2.64 -4.13 2.90
C VAL A 410 -1.29 -4.56 3.48
N LEU A 411 -0.34 -4.90 2.63
CA LEU A 411 1.06 -5.09 3.00
C LEU A 411 1.78 -3.75 2.88
N PHE A 412 2.34 -3.29 3.99
CA PHE A 412 2.95 -1.97 4.11
C PHE A 412 4.41 -2.09 4.51
N THR A 413 5.33 -1.92 3.55
CA THR A 413 6.78 -1.95 3.83
C THR A 413 7.25 -0.62 4.40
N THR A 414 8.19 -0.66 5.34
CA THR A 414 8.73 0.55 5.97
C THR A 414 10.14 0.35 6.50
N GLY A 415 11.00 1.35 6.29
CA GLY A 415 12.37 1.39 6.84
C GLY A 415 12.49 2.24 8.11
N ARG A 416 11.56 3.20 8.29
CA ARG A 416 11.57 4.14 9.40
C ARG A 416 10.45 3.90 10.42
N GLY A 417 9.40 3.18 10.02
CA GLY A 417 8.26 2.82 10.85
C GLY A 417 7.15 3.88 10.88
N THR A 418 5.93 3.40 11.05
CA THR A 418 4.74 4.21 11.29
C THR A 418 3.73 3.41 12.12
N PRO A 419 2.99 4.01 13.05
CA PRO A 419 1.89 3.34 13.74
C PRO A 419 0.65 3.17 12.86
N PHE A 420 0.53 3.94 11.78
CA PHE A 420 -0.62 4.00 10.87
C PHE A 420 -1.15 2.62 10.46
N GLY A 421 -2.46 2.48 10.39
CA GLY A 421 -3.19 1.41 9.73
C GLY A 421 -4.46 1.94 9.06
N THR A 422 -4.88 1.32 7.94
CA THR A 422 -6.13 1.65 7.27
C THR A 422 -7.30 0.82 7.84
N PHE A 423 -8.48 0.93 7.26
CA PHE A 423 -9.69 0.25 7.74
C PHE A 423 -9.73 -1.28 7.52
N VAL A 424 -8.69 -1.84 6.87
CA VAL A 424 -8.45 -3.29 6.79
C VAL A 424 -7.15 -3.64 7.49
N PRO A 425 -6.89 -4.92 7.83
CA PRO A 425 -5.61 -5.34 8.38
C PRO A 425 -4.44 -4.78 7.57
N THR A 426 -3.54 -4.06 8.24
CA THR A 426 -2.38 -3.40 7.63
C THR A 426 -1.10 -4.01 8.19
N VAL A 427 -0.54 -4.95 7.45
CA VAL A 427 0.67 -5.69 7.85
C VAL A 427 1.90 -4.85 7.60
N LYS A 428 2.57 -4.39 8.64
CA LYS A 428 3.82 -3.64 8.52
C LYS A 428 5.04 -4.53 8.46
N VAL A 429 5.79 -4.42 7.36
CA VAL A 429 6.99 -5.21 7.08
C VAL A 429 8.22 -4.31 7.16
N SER A 430 9.10 -4.54 8.14
CA SER A 430 10.32 -3.73 8.28
C SER A 430 11.38 -4.14 7.26
N THR A 431 12.12 -3.15 6.76
CA THR A 431 13.27 -3.34 5.85
C THR A 431 14.53 -3.75 6.58
N ASN A 432 14.59 -3.55 7.90
CA ASN A 432 15.76 -3.78 8.73
C ASN A 432 15.36 -4.27 10.13
N SER A 433 16.21 -5.10 10.73
CA SER A 433 15.94 -5.72 12.04
C SER A 433 15.99 -4.74 13.20
N ASN A 434 16.72 -3.62 13.07
CA ASN A 434 16.80 -2.60 14.11
C ASN A 434 15.43 -1.92 14.32
N LEU A 435 14.72 -1.58 13.25
CA LEU A 435 13.36 -1.05 13.34
C LEU A 435 12.41 -2.06 14.00
N ASN A 436 12.47 -3.34 13.58
CA ASN A 436 11.65 -4.39 14.16
C ASN A 436 11.88 -4.53 15.68
N ALA A 437 13.13 -4.56 16.11
CA ALA A 437 13.49 -4.67 17.52
C ALA A 437 13.04 -3.45 18.34
N ARG A 438 13.15 -2.23 17.77
CA ARG A 438 12.83 -0.97 18.45
C ARG A 438 11.33 -0.68 18.51
N LYS A 439 10.55 -1.17 17.55
CA LYS A 439 9.11 -0.90 17.40
C LYS A 439 8.27 -2.17 17.22
N PRO A 440 8.37 -3.15 18.15
CA PRO A 440 7.66 -4.42 18.01
C PRO A 440 6.13 -4.27 18.06
N ASN A 441 5.63 -3.15 18.61
CA ASN A 441 4.20 -2.81 18.64
C ASN A 441 3.69 -2.15 17.35
N TRP A 442 4.58 -1.80 16.40
CA TRP A 442 4.20 -1.27 15.08
C TRP A 442 4.43 -2.29 13.98
N ILE A 443 5.53 -3.04 14.08
CA ILE A 443 6.00 -3.93 13.03
C ILE A 443 5.45 -5.34 13.24
N ASP A 444 4.87 -5.91 12.19
CA ASP A 444 4.29 -7.25 12.20
C ASP A 444 5.26 -8.32 11.70
N PHE A 445 6.17 -7.95 10.78
CA PHE A 445 7.10 -8.89 10.16
C PHE A 445 8.45 -8.23 9.85
N ASN A 446 9.55 -8.95 10.07
CA ASN A 446 10.92 -8.48 9.82
C ASN A 446 11.46 -9.08 8.52
N ALA A 447 11.71 -8.24 7.50
CA ALA A 447 12.44 -8.63 6.29
C ALA A 447 13.95 -8.28 6.36
N GLY A 448 14.38 -7.57 7.40
CA GLY A 448 15.78 -7.18 7.61
C GLY A 448 16.73 -8.37 7.82
N SER A 449 16.21 -9.53 8.19
CA SER A 449 16.98 -10.79 8.30
C SER A 449 17.69 -11.21 7.01
N LEU A 450 17.23 -10.74 5.84
CA LEU A 450 17.96 -10.90 4.56
C LEU A 450 19.36 -10.26 4.59
N LEU A 451 19.52 -9.16 5.32
CA LEU A 451 20.83 -8.50 5.50
C LEU A 451 21.75 -9.30 6.45
N GLU A 452 21.17 -10.20 7.24
CA GLU A 452 21.82 -11.00 8.26
C GLU A 452 22.17 -12.41 7.77
N GLY A 453 21.73 -12.78 6.55
CA GLY A 453 22.09 -14.03 5.89
C GLY A 453 20.96 -15.03 5.70
N GLU A 454 19.71 -14.71 6.14
CA GLU A 454 18.53 -15.51 5.77
C GLU A 454 18.36 -15.50 4.24
N SER A 455 17.99 -16.61 3.63
CA SER A 455 17.71 -16.66 2.19
C SER A 455 16.31 -16.09 1.87
N MET A 456 16.14 -15.58 0.64
CA MET A 456 14.82 -15.11 0.19
C MET A 456 13.78 -16.24 0.20
N GLU A 457 14.19 -17.47 -0.07
CA GLU A 457 13.29 -18.61 -0.11
C GLU A 457 12.74 -18.97 1.28
N GLU A 458 13.61 -19.05 2.30
CA GLU A 458 13.22 -19.29 3.70
C GLU A 458 12.31 -18.16 4.21
N LEU A 459 12.68 -16.91 3.93
CA LEU A 459 11.91 -15.74 4.33
C LEU A 459 10.53 -15.73 3.65
N ARG A 460 10.44 -16.03 2.34
CA ARG A 460 9.19 -16.13 1.57
C ARG A 460 8.25 -17.16 2.20
N GLU A 461 8.73 -18.37 2.50
CA GLU A 461 7.90 -19.42 3.09
C GLU A 461 7.37 -19.02 4.46
N ARG A 462 8.21 -18.40 5.28
CA ARG A 462 7.81 -17.86 6.59
C ARG A 462 6.78 -16.76 6.45
N PHE A 463 6.94 -15.87 5.47
CA PHE A 463 6.02 -14.79 5.18
C PHE A 463 4.67 -15.29 4.67
N ILE A 464 4.65 -16.27 3.76
CA ILE A 464 3.41 -16.91 3.27
C ILE A 464 2.60 -17.48 4.43
N ARG A 465 3.23 -18.27 5.31
CA ARG A 465 2.57 -18.82 6.50
C ARG A 465 2.02 -17.72 7.41
N PHE A 466 2.77 -16.65 7.59
CA PHE A 466 2.36 -15.50 8.39
C PHE A 466 1.11 -14.83 7.79
N ILE A 467 1.09 -14.53 6.49
CA ILE A 467 -0.05 -13.90 5.81
C ILE A 467 -1.29 -14.80 5.81
N ILE A 468 -1.14 -16.12 5.62
CA ILE A 468 -2.25 -17.07 5.77
C ILE A 468 -2.81 -17.02 7.21
N GLY A 469 -1.97 -16.88 8.21
CA GLY A 469 -2.40 -16.68 9.60
C GLY A 469 -3.21 -15.38 9.79
N ILE A 470 -2.76 -14.27 9.22
CA ILE A 470 -3.50 -12.99 9.24
C ILE A 470 -4.85 -13.14 8.51
N ALA A 471 -4.88 -13.73 7.32
CA ALA A 471 -6.10 -13.98 6.58
C ALA A 471 -7.06 -14.92 7.34
N SER A 472 -6.53 -15.79 8.18
CA SER A 472 -7.29 -16.74 9.01
C SER A 472 -7.74 -16.16 10.37
N GLY A 473 -7.45 -14.88 10.65
CA GLY A 473 -7.97 -14.16 11.81
C GLY A 473 -6.92 -13.74 12.85
N ASN A 474 -5.64 -14.03 12.67
CA ASN A 474 -4.61 -13.46 13.54
C ASN A 474 -4.61 -11.93 13.40
N PRO A 475 -4.67 -11.17 14.50
CA PRO A 475 -4.71 -9.72 14.42
C PRO A 475 -3.33 -9.14 14.09
N THR A 476 -3.31 -8.10 13.27
CA THR A 476 -2.15 -7.25 13.03
C THR A 476 -1.94 -6.26 14.17
N ASN A 477 -0.76 -5.63 14.25
CA ASN A 477 -0.48 -4.66 15.30
C ASN A 477 -1.35 -3.40 15.19
N ASN A 478 -1.73 -2.97 13.97
CA ASN A 478 -2.68 -1.85 13.85
C ASN A 478 -4.05 -2.20 14.42
N GLU A 479 -4.53 -3.43 14.26
CA GLU A 479 -5.78 -3.90 14.85
C GLU A 479 -5.70 -3.98 16.38
N LYS A 480 -4.61 -4.52 16.93
CA LYS A 480 -4.38 -4.60 18.39
C LYS A 480 -4.33 -3.23 19.06
N ASN A 481 -3.84 -2.21 18.35
CA ASN A 481 -3.71 -0.85 18.86
C ASN A 481 -4.90 0.05 18.44
N ASP A 482 -5.86 -0.48 17.69
CA ASP A 482 -7.01 0.26 17.12
C ASP A 482 -6.59 1.47 16.26
N TYR A 483 -5.51 1.35 15.51
CA TYR A 483 -5.05 2.37 14.54
C TYR A 483 -5.70 2.10 13.19
N ARG A 484 -6.79 2.82 12.88
CA ARG A 484 -7.64 2.58 11.71
C ARG A 484 -8.10 3.91 11.12
N GLU A 485 -7.22 4.54 10.35
CA GLU A 485 -7.51 5.83 9.74
C GLU A 485 -7.93 5.66 8.28
N ILE A 486 -8.75 6.58 7.82
CA ILE A 486 -9.11 6.75 6.41
C ILE A 486 -8.80 8.16 5.93
N ALA A 487 -8.38 8.28 4.67
CA ALA A 487 -8.30 9.56 3.99
C ALA A 487 -8.70 9.39 2.53
N ILE A 488 -9.42 10.40 2.01
CA ILE A 488 -9.93 10.40 0.65
C ILE A 488 -9.18 11.47 -0.15
N PHE A 489 -8.79 11.13 -1.38
CA PHE A 489 -8.08 12.06 -2.25
C PHE A 489 -8.95 13.27 -2.54
N LYS A 490 -8.41 14.44 -2.27
CA LYS A 490 -9.04 15.74 -2.48
C LYS A 490 -8.09 16.70 -3.18
N SER A 491 -8.54 17.33 -4.23
CA SER A 491 -7.75 18.29 -5.01
C SER A 491 -8.48 19.62 -5.24
N GLY A 492 -9.80 19.67 -5.05
CA GLY A 492 -10.63 20.78 -5.44
C GLY A 492 -10.97 21.78 -4.32
N VAL A 493 -11.87 22.67 -4.65
CA VAL A 493 -12.36 23.75 -3.78
C VAL A 493 -13.34 23.20 -2.74
N THR A 494 -13.30 23.76 -1.54
CA THR A 494 -14.31 23.54 -0.50
C THR A 494 -15.23 24.77 -0.44
N LEU A 495 -16.57 24.55 -0.45
CA LEU A 495 -17.58 25.61 -0.30
C LEU A 495 -17.55 26.25 1.10
#